data_f4e2b7a6892dfe8728db9828b2476b08
#
_entry.id   f4e2b7a6892dfe8728db9828b2476b08
#
_cell.length_a   1.000
_cell.length_b   1.000
_cell.length_c   1.000
_cell.angle_alpha   90.00
_cell.angle_beta   90.00
_cell.angle_gamma   90.00
#
_symmetry.space_group_name_H-M   'P 1'
#
loop_
_entity.id
_entity.type
_entity.pdbx_description
1 polymer ?
#
loop_
_entity_poly.entity_id
_entity_poly.type
_entity_poly.pdbx_seq_one_letter_code
_entity_poly.pdbx_strand_id
1 'polypeptide(L)'
;NYKDRYMLTGTFRADGSSRFTNDKWGYFPSIAAAWTVTNEKFMKNQKLFSEIKIRASYGLIGNQDITPYSTLGLMGSTSFNYGTDTNYTGYWASGLATPDLTWEKVKQLDLGIDLGFFDNRLTVSLDYYDKKTSDALLQQTAANYLGGTKYWVNAGEVSNKGLDISISGRILQNKE
;
A
#
# COMPACT_ATOMS: atom_id res chain seq x y z
N ASN A 1 15.00 -1.35 -20.92
CA ASN A 1 16.29 -2.00 -20.69
C ASN A 1 17.30 -1.47 -21.73
N TYR A 2 18.46 -1.00 -21.27
CA TYR A 2 19.53 -0.52 -22.13
C TYR A 2 20.80 -1.32 -21.87
N LYS A 3 21.27 -2.04 -22.91
CA LYS A 3 22.49 -2.88 -22.91
C LYS A 3 22.56 -3.88 -21.75
N ASP A 4 21.42 -4.36 -21.25
CA ASP A 4 21.29 -5.25 -20.09
C ASP A 4 22.03 -4.75 -18.83
N ARG A 5 22.18 -3.43 -18.71
CA ARG A 5 22.82 -2.76 -17.57
C ARG A 5 21.84 -1.90 -16.81
N TYR A 6 21.07 -1.11 -17.54
CA TYR A 6 20.16 -0.13 -16.97
C TYR A 6 18.73 -0.50 -17.29
N MET A 7 17.89 -0.62 -16.29
CA MET A 7 16.46 -0.82 -16.41
C MET A 7 15.75 0.36 -15.78
N LEU A 8 14.81 0.92 -16.50
CA LEU A 8 13.91 1.96 -16.00
C LEU A 8 12.48 1.57 -16.30
N THR A 9 11.63 1.63 -15.30
CA THR A 9 10.20 1.36 -15.42
C THR A 9 9.44 2.52 -14.80
N GLY A 10 8.48 3.06 -15.52
CA GLY A 10 7.52 4.02 -15.00
C GLY A 10 6.12 3.46 -15.15
N THR A 11 5.30 3.59 -14.13
CA THR A 11 3.88 3.23 -14.20
C THR A 11 3.01 4.37 -13.72
N PHE A 12 1.84 4.48 -14.30
CA PHE A 12 0.82 5.42 -13.87
C PHE A 12 -0.52 4.71 -13.85
N ARG A 13 -1.20 4.78 -12.71
CA ARG A 13 -2.51 4.18 -12.51
C ARG A 13 -3.50 5.25 -12.07
N ALA A 14 -4.68 5.25 -12.66
CA ALA A 14 -5.81 6.06 -12.26
C ALA A 14 -6.95 5.12 -11.89
N ASP A 15 -7.35 5.13 -10.63
CA ASP A 15 -8.40 4.26 -10.11
C ASP A 15 -9.61 5.10 -9.72
N GLY A 16 -10.81 4.65 -10.10
CA GLY A 16 -12.07 5.26 -9.72
C GLY A 16 -12.81 4.41 -8.70
N SER A 17 -13.34 5.05 -7.65
CA SER A 17 -14.15 4.39 -6.63
C SER A 17 -15.47 5.09 -6.41
N SER A 18 -16.55 4.33 -6.46
CA SER A 18 -17.89 4.81 -6.10
C SER A 18 -18.12 4.90 -4.58
N ARG A 19 -17.17 4.42 -3.78
CA ARG A 19 -17.25 4.47 -2.31
C ARG A 19 -17.03 5.88 -1.77
N PHE A 20 -16.30 6.72 -2.50
CA PHE A 20 -16.09 8.12 -2.16
C PHE A 20 -17.12 9.02 -2.87
N THR A 21 -17.60 10.02 -2.15
CA THR A 21 -18.63 10.93 -2.68
C THR A 21 -18.01 11.99 -3.59
N ASN A 22 -17.01 12.71 -3.11
CA ASN A 22 -16.37 13.82 -3.80
C ASN A 22 -15.11 13.37 -4.55
N ASP A 23 -14.15 12.75 -3.87
CA ASP A 23 -12.84 12.37 -4.41
C ASP A 23 -12.84 10.94 -4.97
N LYS A 24 -13.59 10.72 -6.05
CA LYS A 24 -13.73 9.38 -6.65
C LYS A 24 -12.47 8.86 -7.30
N TRP A 25 -11.57 9.73 -7.77
CA TRP A 25 -10.39 9.35 -8.54
C TRP A 25 -9.11 9.46 -7.73
N GLY A 26 -8.34 8.36 -7.70
CA GLY A 26 -7.00 8.31 -7.16
C GLY A 26 -5.95 8.14 -8.27
N TYR A 27 -4.81 8.83 -8.15
CA TYR A 27 -3.72 8.79 -9.11
C TYR A 27 -2.46 8.26 -8.44
N PHE A 28 -1.89 7.18 -8.98
CA PHE A 28 -0.83 6.41 -8.34
C PHE A 28 0.35 6.20 -9.32
N PRO A 29 1.25 7.19 -9.44
CA PRO A 29 2.47 7.04 -10.20
C PRO A 29 3.49 6.19 -9.46
N SER A 30 4.33 5.46 -10.21
CA SER A 30 5.53 4.84 -9.67
C SER A 30 6.67 4.85 -10.67
N ILE A 31 7.88 4.84 -10.15
CA ILE A 31 9.11 4.75 -10.93
C ILE A 31 10.05 3.75 -10.26
N ALA A 32 10.70 2.92 -11.07
CA ALA A 32 11.71 1.99 -10.61
C ALA A 32 12.91 2.02 -11.54
N ALA A 33 14.09 1.94 -10.98
CA ALA A 33 15.35 1.84 -11.71
C ALA A 33 16.17 0.67 -11.16
N ALA A 34 16.89 -0.01 -12.06
CA ALA A 34 17.86 -1.01 -11.67
C ALA A 34 19.12 -0.89 -12.53
N TRP A 35 20.27 -1.11 -11.89
CA TRP A 35 21.57 -1.10 -12.51
C TRP A 35 22.30 -2.40 -12.23
N THR A 36 22.58 -3.17 -13.30
CA THR A 36 23.37 -4.39 -13.24
C THR A 36 24.85 -4.02 -13.39
N VAL A 37 25.52 -3.82 -12.27
CA VAL A 37 26.90 -3.34 -12.19
C VAL A 37 27.87 -4.35 -12.81
N THR A 38 27.62 -5.66 -12.64
CA THR A 38 28.46 -6.73 -13.21
C THR A 38 28.61 -6.68 -14.73
N ASN A 39 27.61 -6.11 -15.42
CA ASN A 39 27.66 -5.98 -16.88
C ASN A 39 28.51 -4.79 -17.36
N GLU A 40 29.11 -4.01 -16.44
CA GLU A 40 29.96 -2.89 -16.77
C GLU A 40 31.36 -3.33 -17.20
N LYS A 41 31.98 -2.52 -18.05
CA LYS A 41 33.31 -2.83 -18.60
C LYS A 41 34.39 -2.95 -17.51
N PHE A 42 34.31 -2.15 -16.47
CA PHE A 42 35.28 -2.15 -15.36
C PHE A 42 35.13 -3.39 -14.44
N MET A 43 33.99 -4.09 -14.49
CA MET A 43 33.74 -5.29 -13.69
C MET A 43 34.17 -6.60 -14.38
N LYS A 44 34.59 -6.56 -15.66
CA LYS A 44 34.90 -7.76 -16.44
C LYS A 44 36.09 -8.57 -15.89
N ASN A 45 37.02 -7.94 -15.18
CA ASN A 45 38.23 -8.57 -14.68
C ASN A 45 38.10 -9.12 -13.25
N GLN A 46 36.98 -8.83 -12.57
CA GLN A 46 36.71 -9.37 -11.25
C GLN A 46 36.04 -10.75 -11.34
N LYS A 47 36.34 -11.63 -10.38
CA LYS A 47 35.81 -13.02 -10.31
C LYS A 47 35.09 -13.32 -9.01
N LEU A 48 35.00 -12.36 -8.10
CA LEU A 48 34.41 -12.56 -6.78
C LEU A 48 32.87 -12.56 -6.85
N PHE A 49 32.31 -11.63 -7.62
CA PHE A 49 30.87 -11.46 -7.72
C PHE A 49 30.37 -12.00 -9.06
N SER A 50 29.40 -12.89 -9.01
CA SER A 50 28.69 -13.36 -10.20
C SER A 50 27.62 -12.37 -10.62
N GLU A 51 27.02 -11.66 -9.64
CA GLU A 51 26.02 -10.63 -9.87
C GLU A 51 26.15 -9.51 -8.84
N ILE A 52 26.07 -8.27 -9.30
CA ILE A 52 25.86 -7.09 -8.48
C ILE A 52 24.77 -6.27 -9.18
N LYS A 53 23.63 -6.12 -8.53
CA LYS A 53 22.49 -5.35 -9.04
C LYS A 53 22.01 -4.39 -7.97
N ILE A 54 21.91 -3.12 -8.33
CA ILE A 54 21.36 -2.07 -7.47
C ILE A 54 19.97 -1.76 -7.96
N ARG A 55 19.02 -1.65 -7.02
CA ARG A 55 17.60 -1.35 -7.30
C ARG A 55 17.17 -0.15 -6.49
N ALA A 56 16.35 0.69 -7.09
CA ALA A 56 15.68 1.78 -6.42
C ALA A 56 14.27 1.91 -6.97
N SER A 57 13.29 2.04 -6.11
CA SER A 57 11.91 2.30 -6.51
C SER A 57 11.25 3.32 -5.60
N TYR A 58 10.35 4.11 -6.17
CA TYR A 58 9.47 5.01 -5.45
C TYR A 58 8.09 4.97 -6.07
N GLY A 59 7.06 4.82 -5.23
CA GLY A 59 5.70 4.73 -5.72
C GLY A 59 4.66 5.23 -4.73
N LEU A 60 3.51 5.55 -5.30
CA LEU A 60 2.28 5.86 -4.59
C LEU A 60 1.29 4.72 -4.78
N ILE A 61 0.64 4.31 -3.69
CA ILE A 61 -0.43 3.30 -3.68
C ILE A 61 -1.62 3.88 -2.96
N GLY A 62 -2.82 3.68 -3.50
CA GLY A 62 -4.09 4.06 -2.87
C GLY A 62 -4.79 2.88 -2.25
N ASN A 63 -5.44 3.11 -1.12
CA ASN A 63 -6.34 2.17 -0.49
C ASN A 63 -7.73 2.80 -0.33
N GLN A 64 -8.78 2.04 -0.65
CA GLN A 64 -10.18 2.44 -0.59
C GLN A 64 -11.02 1.46 0.24
N ASP A 65 -10.41 0.74 1.16
CA ASP A 65 -11.10 -0.33 1.88
C ASP A 65 -12.05 0.21 2.95
N ILE A 66 -13.18 0.70 2.47
CA ILE A 66 -14.35 1.11 3.27
C ILE A 66 -15.60 0.39 2.79
N THR A 67 -16.59 0.25 3.66
CA THR A 67 -17.87 -0.33 3.29
C THR A 67 -18.59 0.55 2.25
N PRO A 68 -19.19 -0.03 1.20
CA PRO A 68 -20.01 0.73 0.26
C PRO A 68 -21.09 1.56 0.96
N TYR A 69 -21.35 2.75 0.46
CA TYR A 69 -22.33 3.72 0.99
C TYR A 69 -21.99 4.29 2.37
N SER A 70 -20.88 3.93 3.00
CA SER A 70 -20.51 4.40 4.35
C SER A 70 -20.17 5.89 4.43
N THR A 71 -19.96 6.55 3.27
CA THR A 71 -19.78 8.02 3.19
C THR A 71 -21.10 8.78 3.19
N LEU A 72 -22.23 8.07 3.05
CA LEU A 72 -23.56 8.66 3.07
C LEU A 72 -24.12 8.66 4.49
N GLY A 73 -24.93 9.65 4.81
CA GLY A 73 -25.76 9.64 6.03
C GLY A 73 -26.85 8.58 5.90
N LEU A 74 -26.74 7.52 6.68
CA LEU A 74 -27.70 6.42 6.65
C LEU A 74 -28.67 6.52 7.82
N MET A 75 -29.90 6.12 7.59
CA MET A 75 -30.94 6.01 8.63
C MET A 75 -31.24 4.54 8.88
N GLY A 76 -31.33 4.19 10.15
CA GLY A 76 -31.85 2.92 10.61
C GLY A 76 -33.31 3.10 11.06
N SER A 77 -34.08 2.02 11.07
CA SER A 77 -35.42 1.99 11.60
C SER A 77 -35.51 1.05 12.80
N THR A 78 -36.34 1.39 13.75
CA THR A 78 -36.66 0.54 14.91
C THR A 78 -38.18 0.62 15.18
N SER A 79 -38.70 -0.44 15.73
CA SER A 79 -40.10 -0.46 16.18
C SER A 79 -40.16 -0.19 17.69
N PHE A 80 -41.06 0.63 18.11
CA PHE A 80 -41.33 0.90 19.51
C PHE A 80 -42.85 0.96 19.78
N ASN A 81 -43.24 0.70 21.01
CA ASN A 81 -44.61 0.67 21.46
C ASN A 81 -44.76 1.62 22.64
N TYR A 82 -45.75 2.50 22.60
CA TYR A 82 -46.11 3.44 23.68
C TYR A 82 -47.09 2.86 24.72
N GLY A 83 -47.12 1.54 24.88
CA GLY A 83 -48.04 0.88 25.81
C GLY A 83 -49.41 0.62 25.18
N THR A 84 -49.51 0.65 23.86
CA THR A 84 -50.66 0.23 23.07
C THR A 84 -50.26 -0.98 22.22
N ASP A 85 -51.26 -1.75 21.76
CA ASP A 85 -50.97 -2.90 20.87
C ASP A 85 -50.44 -2.50 19.48
N THR A 86 -50.22 -1.22 19.25
CA THR A 86 -49.75 -0.68 17.97
C THR A 86 -48.26 -0.39 18.02
N ASN A 87 -47.52 -1.00 17.09
CA ASN A 87 -46.10 -0.72 16.88
C ASN A 87 -45.91 0.49 15.97
N TYR A 88 -45.07 1.43 16.40
CA TYR A 88 -44.68 2.59 15.64
C TYR A 88 -43.27 2.41 15.13
N THR A 89 -43.01 2.84 13.89
CA THR A 89 -41.65 2.83 13.32
C THR A 89 -40.97 4.16 13.64
N GLY A 90 -39.84 4.07 14.36
CA GLY A 90 -38.94 5.20 14.57
C GLY A 90 -37.72 5.10 13.66
N TYR A 91 -37.18 6.24 13.37
CA TYR A 91 -35.96 6.36 12.56
C TYR A 91 -34.86 7.04 13.37
N TRP A 92 -33.62 6.59 13.16
CA TRP A 92 -32.45 7.15 13.80
C TRP A 92 -31.26 7.19 12.81
N ALA A 93 -30.29 8.09 13.03
CA ALA A 93 -29.08 8.15 12.20
C ALA A 93 -28.21 6.93 12.50
N SER A 94 -28.13 5.98 11.57
CA SER A 94 -27.31 4.78 11.68
C SER A 94 -25.88 4.97 11.15
N GLY A 95 -25.62 6.09 10.47
CA GLY A 95 -24.31 6.49 9.97
C GLY A 95 -24.25 7.99 9.77
N LEU A 96 -23.13 8.61 10.07
CA LEU A 96 -22.87 10.02 9.76
C LEU A 96 -22.32 10.17 8.37
N ALA A 97 -22.76 11.20 7.64
CA ALA A 97 -22.22 11.51 6.33
C ALA A 97 -20.80 12.04 6.44
N THR A 98 -19.91 11.51 5.59
CA THR A 98 -18.51 11.95 5.46
C THR A 98 -18.16 12.15 3.99
N PRO A 99 -18.74 13.17 3.32
CA PRO A 99 -18.61 13.36 1.88
C PRO A 99 -17.17 13.69 1.46
N ASP A 100 -16.36 14.24 2.37
CA ASP A 100 -14.99 14.66 2.12
C ASP A 100 -13.96 13.54 2.37
N LEU A 101 -14.43 12.31 2.62
CA LEU A 101 -13.57 11.15 2.77
C LEU A 101 -12.83 10.87 1.44
N THR A 102 -11.52 10.68 1.53
CA THR A 102 -10.64 10.47 0.38
C THR A 102 -9.80 9.20 0.52
N TRP A 103 -9.04 8.88 -0.51
CA TRP A 103 -8.15 7.74 -0.57
C TRP A 103 -7.08 7.82 0.52
N GLU A 104 -6.87 6.70 1.21
CA GLU A 104 -5.65 6.49 1.99
C GLU A 104 -4.47 6.35 1.01
N LYS A 105 -3.38 7.06 1.28
CA LYS A 105 -2.21 7.13 0.40
C LYS A 105 -1.00 6.51 1.08
N VAL A 106 -0.37 5.58 0.40
CA VAL A 106 0.88 4.97 0.84
C VAL A 106 1.98 5.41 -0.11
N LYS A 107 2.99 6.10 0.43
CA LYS A 107 4.25 6.43 -0.25
C LYS A 107 5.28 5.42 0.18
N GLN A 108 5.98 4.81 -0.78
CA GLN A 108 6.99 3.83 -0.49
C GLN A 108 8.26 4.10 -1.31
N LEU A 109 9.39 4.13 -0.62
CA LEU A 109 10.74 4.16 -1.18
C LEU A 109 11.39 2.83 -0.84
N ASP A 110 11.93 2.14 -1.85
CA ASP A 110 12.72 0.93 -1.67
C ASP A 110 14.07 1.10 -2.34
N LEU A 111 15.14 0.73 -1.61
CA LEU A 111 16.52 0.70 -2.09
C LEU A 111 17.07 -0.68 -1.83
N GLY A 112 17.50 -1.37 -2.87
CA GLY A 112 17.98 -2.75 -2.78
C GLY A 112 19.33 -2.97 -3.46
N ILE A 113 20.08 -3.92 -2.93
CA ILE A 113 21.28 -4.46 -3.56
C ILE A 113 21.24 -5.98 -3.55
N ASP A 114 21.41 -6.57 -4.72
CA ASP A 114 21.53 -8.01 -4.91
C ASP A 114 22.97 -8.37 -5.22
N LEU A 115 23.52 -9.31 -4.48
CA LEU A 115 24.87 -9.82 -4.60
C LEU A 115 24.85 -11.31 -4.87
N GLY A 116 25.47 -11.76 -5.95
CA GLY A 116 25.65 -13.17 -6.28
C GLY A 116 27.13 -13.56 -6.18
N PHE A 117 27.40 -14.72 -5.60
CA PHE A 117 28.73 -15.28 -5.43
C PHE A 117 28.78 -16.71 -5.99
N PHE A 118 29.95 -17.15 -6.44
CA PHE A 118 30.20 -18.53 -6.87
C PHE A 118 29.20 -19.02 -7.94
N ASP A 119 29.10 -18.30 -9.05
CA ASP A 119 28.11 -18.56 -10.12
C ASP A 119 26.66 -18.61 -9.60
N ASN A 120 26.32 -17.64 -8.74
CA ASN A 120 25.02 -17.50 -8.07
C ASN A 120 24.63 -18.72 -7.19
N ARG A 121 25.62 -19.45 -6.69
CA ARG A 121 25.36 -20.47 -5.67
C ARG A 121 25.01 -19.87 -4.32
N LEU A 122 25.57 -18.73 -3.99
CA LEU A 122 25.22 -17.92 -2.83
C LEU A 122 24.68 -16.58 -3.33
N THR A 123 23.48 -16.23 -2.93
CA THR A 123 22.88 -14.92 -3.22
C THR A 123 22.52 -14.21 -1.92
N VAL A 124 22.80 -12.93 -1.85
CA VAL A 124 22.48 -12.06 -0.73
C VAL A 124 21.73 -10.86 -1.27
N SER A 125 20.54 -10.60 -0.73
CA SER A 125 19.77 -9.39 -1.01
C SER A 125 19.64 -8.57 0.26
N LEU A 126 19.91 -7.28 0.14
CA LEU A 126 19.74 -6.27 1.19
C LEU A 126 18.78 -5.23 0.68
N ASP A 127 17.68 -5.03 1.36
CA ASP A 127 16.65 -4.06 1.00
C ASP A 127 16.37 -3.11 2.16
N TYR A 128 16.44 -1.81 1.91
CA TYR A 128 15.96 -0.77 2.80
C TYR A 128 14.64 -0.24 2.28
N TYR A 129 13.64 -0.15 3.15
CA TYR A 129 12.36 0.44 2.81
C TYR A 129 11.97 1.58 3.76
N ASP A 130 11.30 2.59 3.20
CA ASP A 130 10.64 3.66 3.92
C ASP A 130 9.20 3.78 3.39
N LYS A 131 8.25 3.32 4.20
CA LYS A 131 6.82 3.31 3.88
C LYS A 131 6.08 4.27 4.78
N LYS A 132 5.39 5.24 4.18
CA LYS A 132 4.59 6.24 4.88
C LYS A 132 3.14 6.17 4.39
N THR A 133 2.24 5.84 5.30
CA THR A 133 0.80 5.89 5.08
C THR A 133 0.28 7.23 5.58
N SER A 134 -0.44 7.97 4.77
CA SER A 134 -1.12 9.21 5.12
C SER A 134 -2.61 9.11 4.82
N ASP A 135 -3.40 9.94 5.46
CA ASP A 135 -4.85 9.96 5.31
C ASP A 135 -5.48 8.59 5.63
N ALA A 136 -4.95 7.89 6.67
CA ALA A 136 -5.40 6.55 7.03
C ALA A 136 -6.91 6.51 7.24
N LEU A 137 -7.56 5.49 6.67
CA LEU A 137 -9.00 5.28 6.77
C LEU A 137 -9.31 4.60 8.10
N LEU A 138 -9.87 5.37 9.03
CA LEU A 138 -10.19 4.90 10.39
C LEU A 138 -11.67 5.05 10.67
N GLN A 139 -12.22 4.11 11.44
CA GLN A 139 -13.56 4.23 12.00
C GLN A 139 -13.50 4.96 13.34
N GLN A 140 -14.24 6.05 13.46
CA GLN A 140 -14.44 6.79 14.68
C GLN A 140 -15.88 6.62 15.17
N THR A 141 -16.09 6.60 16.50
CA THR A 141 -17.42 6.57 17.10
C THR A 141 -17.86 8.00 17.39
N ALA A 142 -19.03 8.37 16.91
CA ALA A 142 -19.64 9.64 17.21
C ALA A 142 -20.00 9.74 18.69
N ALA A 143 -20.08 10.96 19.21
CA ALA A 143 -20.51 11.20 20.58
C ALA A 143 -21.93 10.64 20.81
N ASN A 144 -22.21 10.18 22.02
CA ASN A 144 -23.49 9.52 22.36
C ASN A 144 -24.73 10.37 22.07
N TYR A 145 -24.62 11.71 22.18
CA TYR A 145 -25.72 12.62 21.84
C TYR A 145 -26.02 12.69 20.33
N LEU A 146 -25.11 12.18 19.47
CA LEU A 146 -25.28 11.98 18.03
C LEU A 146 -25.68 10.53 17.68
N GLY A 147 -26.06 9.74 18.68
CA GLY A 147 -26.48 8.35 18.52
C GLY A 147 -25.35 7.32 18.63
N GLY A 148 -24.11 7.73 18.94
CA GLY A 148 -22.98 6.80 19.13
C GLY A 148 -22.61 5.98 17.88
N THR A 149 -23.00 6.44 16.68
CA THR A 149 -22.79 5.72 15.44
C THR A 149 -21.34 5.78 14.98
N LYS A 150 -20.89 4.77 14.25
CA LYS A 150 -19.54 4.75 13.65
C LYS A 150 -19.55 5.46 12.31
N TYR A 151 -18.47 6.18 12.03
CA TYR A 151 -18.26 6.85 10.75
C TYR A 151 -16.78 6.82 10.37
N TRP A 152 -16.50 6.94 9.08
CA TRP A 152 -15.15 6.90 8.55
C TRP A 152 -14.53 8.30 8.51
N VAL A 153 -13.23 8.37 8.82
CA VAL A 153 -12.44 9.61 8.72
C VAL A 153 -11.07 9.28 8.13
N ASN A 154 -10.52 10.25 7.41
CA ASN A 154 -9.10 10.22 7.09
C ASN A 154 -8.35 10.83 8.27
N ALA A 155 -7.70 10.00 9.06
CA ALA A 155 -6.97 10.47 10.24
C ALA A 155 -5.73 9.61 10.48
N GLY A 156 -4.68 10.28 10.95
CA GLY A 156 -3.45 9.60 11.33
C GLY A 156 -2.48 9.39 10.16
N GLU A 157 -1.28 9.14 10.58
CA GLU A 157 -0.13 8.85 9.73
C GLU A 157 0.66 7.71 10.35
N VAL A 158 1.08 6.76 9.54
CA VAL A 158 1.92 5.64 9.98
C VAL A 158 3.19 5.62 9.15
N SER A 159 4.35 5.55 9.82
CA SER A 159 5.64 5.42 9.16
C SER A 159 6.31 4.11 9.58
N ASN A 160 6.71 3.33 8.58
CA ASN A 160 7.44 2.08 8.77
C ASN A 160 8.73 2.14 7.97
N LYS A 161 9.85 1.91 8.63
CA LYS A 161 11.18 1.86 8.02
C LYS A 161 11.88 0.60 8.49
N GLY A 162 12.62 -0.02 7.60
CA GLY A 162 13.32 -1.23 7.96
C GLY A 162 14.39 -1.64 6.96
N LEU A 163 15.12 -2.68 7.36
CA LEU A 163 16.10 -3.37 6.54
C LEU A 163 15.70 -4.84 6.48
N ASP A 164 15.57 -5.36 5.27
CA ASP A 164 15.34 -6.76 5.00
C ASP A 164 16.62 -7.38 4.45
N ILE A 165 17.02 -8.53 5.01
CA ILE A 165 18.21 -9.27 4.59
C ILE A 165 17.77 -10.68 4.21
N SER A 166 18.05 -11.06 2.97
CA SER A 166 17.80 -12.42 2.48
C SER A 166 19.09 -13.06 2.02
N ILE A 167 19.34 -14.30 2.49
CA ILE A 167 20.50 -15.10 2.10
C ILE A 167 19.98 -16.44 1.59
N SER A 168 20.36 -16.78 0.35
CA SER A 168 19.99 -18.06 -0.27
C SER A 168 21.25 -18.77 -0.81
N GLY A 169 21.34 -20.07 -0.57
CA GLY A 169 22.50 -20.86 -0.98
C GLY A 169 22.12 -22.24 -1.54
N ARG A 170 22.75 -22.64 -2.65
CA ARG A 170 22.67 -24.00 -3.19
C ARG A 170 23.85 -24.83 -2.68
N ILE A 171 23.60 -25.73 -1.74
CA ILE A 171 24.63 -26.56 -1.10
C ILE A 171 25.02 -27.77 -1.98
N LEU A 172 24.06 -28.37 -2.65
CA LEU A 172 24.26 -29.53 -3.51
C LEU A 172 23.74 -29.26 -4.93
N GLN A 173 24.58 -29.52 -5.92
CA GLN A 173 24.20 -29.52 -7.33
C GLN A 173 24.77 -30.81 -7.95
N ASN A 174 23.91 -31.83 -8.15
CA ASN A 174 24.28 -32.97 -8.97
C ASN A 174 24.44 -32.50 -10.41
N LYS A 175 25.61 -32.73 -11.00
CA LYS A 175 25.79 -32.69 -12.45
C LYS A 175 25.28 -34.02 -12.98
N GLU A 176 24.10 -34.05 -13.61
CA GLU A 176 23.77 -35.08 -14.59
C GLU A 176 24.50 -34.80 -15.90
#